data_cf6e4e2f1d74ed31703b420251adac4d
#
_entry.id   cf6e4e2f1d74ed31703b420251adac4d
#
_cell.length_a   1.000
_cell.length_b   1.000
_cell.length_c   1.000
_cell.angle_alpha   90.00
_cell.angle_beta   90.00
_cell.angle_gamma   90.00
#
_symmetry.space_group_name_H-M   'P 1'
#
loop_
_entity.id
_entity.type
_entity.pdbx_description
1 polymer ?
#
loop_
_entity_poly.entity_id
_entity_poly.type
_entity_poly.pdbx_seq_one_letter_code
_entity_poly.pdbx_strand_id
1 'polypeptide(L)'
;HFIRYLLSSNIGEVMAIFVAMLIGLPLPLIAVQILLMNLLTDGLPALALGVDPPVPKIMERPPRDPREGAITKETWMFSIVVGLTMMIGTVGIFWANLDAGLNYARTLAFTTIVMFQMFNIFNARAVKSILKDTHAILNNKALLLAIFGSVVLQVLIVHTPLLQGYFETVSLSLMDWVAAVGVGFSVIVVIELKKLLTVQKSFKA
;
A
#
# COMPACT_ATOMS: atom_id res chain seq x y z
N HIS A 1 -8.27 9.64 6.30
CA HIS A 1 -7.36 8.49 6.22
C HIS A 1 -7.82 7.48 5.17
N PHE A 2 -9.10 7.04 5.24
CA PHE A 2 -9.73 6.08 4.33
C PHE A 2 -9.52 6.45 2.83
N ILE A 3 -9.98 7.64 2.40
CA ILE A 3 -9.83 8.10 1.00
C ILE A 3 -8.35 8.19 0.60
N ARG A 4 -7.51 8.69 1.48
CA ARG A 4 -6.07 8.83 1.24
C ARG A 4 -5.40 7.49 1.02
N TYR A 5 -5.77 6.48 1.80
CA TYR A 5 -5.28 5.11 1.67
C TYR A 5 -5.72 4.48 0.35
N LEU A 6 -7.05 4.39 0.11
CA LEU A 6 -7.58 3.76 -1.10
C LEU A 6 -7.10 4.42 -2.38
N LEU A 7 -7.12 5.76 -2.43
CA LEU A 7 -6.69 6.49 -3.63
C LEU A 7 -5.21 6.21 -3.95
N SER A 8 -4.35 6.21 -2.93
CA SER A 8 -2.92 5.97 -3.15
C SER A 8 -2.61 4.53 -3.54
N SER A 9 -3.27 3.55 -2.95
CA SER A 9 -3.11 2.13 -3.28
C SER A 9 -3.59 1.83 -4.71
N ASN A 10 -4.81 2.25 -5.05
CA ASN A 10 -5.36 2.03 -6.39
C ASN A 10 -4.54 2.71 -7.51
N ILE A 11 -4.03 3.93 -7.26
CA ILE A 11 -3.10 4.57 -8.21
C ILE A 11 -1.86 3.71 -8.40
N GLY A 12 -1.28 3.15 -7.34
CA GLY A 12 -0.12 2.28 -7.42
C GLY A 12 -0.38 1.01 -8.24
N GLU A 13 -1.50 0.35 -8.01
CA GLU A 13 -1.92 -0.85 -8.75
C GLU A 13 -2.11 -0.57 -10.25
N VAL A 14 -2.91 0.46 -10.56
CA VAL A 14 -3.18 0.84 -11.96
C VAL A 14 -1.90 1.23 -12.67
N MET A 15 -1.04 2.02 -12.03
CA MET A 15 0.24 2.44 -12.62
C MET A 15 1.19 1.25 -12.83
N ALA A 16 1.24 0.29 -11.91
CA ALA A 16 2.09 -0.89 -12.05
C ALA A 16 1.68 -1.72 -13.27
N ILE A 17 0.38 -1.96 -13.45
CA ILE A 17 -0.15 -2.69 -14.61
C ILE A 17 0.09 -1.91 -15.90
N PHE A 18 -0.26 -0.62 -15.91
CA PHE A 18 -0.17 0.22 -17.09
C PHE A 18 1.28 0.37 -17.59
N VAL A 19 2.22 0.63 -16.68
CA VAL A 19 3.64 0.78 -17.03
C VAL A 19 4.25 -0.54 -17.49
N ALA A 20 3.92 -1.67 -16.84
CA ALA A 20 4.38 -2.98 -17.31
C ALA A 20 3.94 -3.24 -18.75
N MET A 21 2.68 -2.93 -19.09
CA MET A 21 2.17 -3.06 -20.46
C MET A 21 2.87 -2.11 -21.46
N LEU A 22 3.11 -0.85 -21.07
CA LEU A 22 3.78 0.14 -21.92
C LEU A 22 5.20 -0.27 -22.30
N ILE A 23 5.93 -0.91 -21.40
CA ILE A 23 7.31 -1.37 -21.65
C ILE A 23 7.36 -2.78 -22.25
N GLY A 24 6.20 -3.34 -22.63
CA GLY A 24 6.10 -4.65 -23.30
C GLY A 24 6.28 -5.85 -22.40
N LEU A 25 6.15 -5.70 -21.08
CA LEU A 25 6.16 -6.83 -20.15
C LEU A 25 4.79 -7.53 -20.12
N PRO A 26 4.76 -8.83 -19.78
CA PRO A 26 3.50 -9.51 -19.47
C PRO A 26 2.82 -8.84 -18.26
N LEU A 27 1.53 -9.07 -18.10
CA LEU A 27 0.77 -8.52 -16.96
C LEU A 27 1.37 -9.03 -15.64
N PRO A 28 1.76 -8.12 -14.73
CA PRO A 28 2.32 -8.48 -13.43
C PRO A 28 1.28 -9.04 -12.46
N LEU A 29 0.00 -8.74 -12.70
CA LEU A 29 -1.15 -9.19 -11.90
C LEU A 29 -2.25 -9.70 -12.82
N ILE A 30 -2.96 -10.74 -12.38
CA ILE A 30 -4.16 -11.25 -13.05
C ILE A 30 -5.43 -10.72 -12.38
N ALA A 31 -6.54 -10.77 -13.11
CA ALA A 31 -7.80 -10.16 -12.67
C ALA A 31 -8.29 -10.67 -11.30
N VAL A 32 -8.14 -11.96 -11.00
CA VAL A 32 -8.57 -12.53 -9.72
C VAL A 32 -7.72 -12.02 -8.55
N GLN A 33 -6.42 -11.78 -8.75
CA GLN A 33 -5.54 -11.19 -7.75
C GLN A 33 -5.94 -9.73 -7.47
N ILE A 34 -6.22 -8.94 -8.51
CA ILE A 34 -6.70 -7.55 -8.40
C ILE A 34 -8.02 -7.51 -7.64
N LEU A 35 -8.97 -8.40 -7.99
CA LEU A 35 -10.25 -8.49 -7.29
C LEU A 35 -10.08 -8.80 -5.81
N LEU A 36 -9.19 -9.73 -5.47
CA LEU A 36 -8.90 -10.07 -4.07
C LEU A 36 -8.30 -8.89 -3.32
N MET A 37 -7.34 -8.18 -3.94
CA MET A 37 -6.71 -7.01 -3.32
C MET A 37 -7.76 -5.94 -3.01
N ASN A 38 -8.55 -5.55 -3.98
CA ASN A 38 -9.56 -4.51 -3.81
C ASN A 38 -10.65 -4.88 -2.81
N LEU A 39 -11.04 -6.17 -2.75
CA LEU A 39 -12.11 -6.62 -1.86
C LEU A 39 -11.63 -6.87 -0.43
N LEU A 40 -10.50 -7.53 -0.27
CA LEU A 40 -10.04 -8.02 1.04
C LEU A 40 -8.83 -7.28 1.56
N THR A 41 -7.70 -7.24 0.83
CA THR A 41 -6.48 -6.66 1.38
C THR A 41 -6.49 -5.13 1.43
N ASP A 42 -7.27 -4.47 0.59
CA ASP A 42 -7.54 -3.03 0.68
C ASP A 42 -8.86 -2.74 1.41
N GLY A 43 -9.91 -3.50 1.13
CA GLY A 43 -11.25 -3.27 1.66
C GLY A 43 -11.33 -3.39 3.19
N LEU A 44 -10.78 -4.45 3.77
CA LEU A 44 -10.82 -4.66 5.22
C LEU A 44 -10.06 -3.58 6.00
N PRO A 45 -8.80 -3.23 5.66
CA PRO A 45 -8.12 -2.11 6.31
C PRO A 45 -8.80 -0.77 6.06
N ALA A 46 -9.37 -0.54 4.89
CA ALA A 46 -10.10 0.68 4.59
C ALA A 46 -11.35 0.83 5.49
N LEU A 47 -12.12 -0.24 5.68
CA LEU A 47 -13.24 -0.25 6.63
C LEU A 47 -12.77 0.00 8.07
N ALA A 48 -11.66 -0.61 8.46
CA ALA A 48 -11.08 -0.40 9.78
C ALA A 48 -10.58 1.04 9.99
N LEU A 49 -10.11 1.71 8.94
CA LEU A 49 -9.81 3.15 8.96
C LEU A 49 -11.06 4.01 9.04
N GLY A 50 -12.21 3.52 8.54
CA GLY A 50 -13.50 4.20 8.64
C GLY A 50 -14.03 4.31 10.07
N VAL A 51 -13.64 3.38 10.95
CA VAL A 51 -13.97 3.37 12.39
C VAL A 51 -12.82 3.87 13.27
N ASP A 52 -11.84 4.56 12.69
CA ASP A 52 -10.70 5.13 13.42
C ASP A 52 -11.18 6.15 14.47
N PRO A 53 -10.59 6.17 15.67
CA PRO A 53 -10.92 7.17 16.67
C PRO A 53 -10.72 8.60 16.13
N PRO A 54 -11.58 9.53 16.50
CA PRO A 54 -11.46 10.93 16.04
C PRO A 54 -10.14 11.53 16.49
N VAL A 55 -9.56 12.38 15.62
CA VAL A 55 -8.32 13.10 15.93
C VAL A 55 -8.54 13.96 17.18
N PRO A 56 -7.66 13.91 18.20
CA PRO A 56 -7.78 14.76 19.38
C PRO A 56 -7.94 16.25 18.99
N LYS A 57 -8.82 16.97 19.70
CA LYS A 57 -9.07 18.39 19.49
C LYS A 57 -9.62 18.76 18.11
N ILE A 58 -10.30 17.85 17.42
CA ILE A 58 -10.89 18.13 16.10
C ILE A 58 -11.99 19.21 16.21
N MET A 59 -12.71 19.25 17.33
CA MET A 59 -13.77 20.23 17.59
C MET A 59 -13.26 21.63 17.95
N GLU A 60 -11.97 21.76 18.28
CA GLU A 60 -11.31 23.05 18.54
C GLU A 60 -10.82 23.73 17.24
N ARG A 61 -10.86 23.03 16.11
CA ARG A 61 -10.41 23.55 14.81
C ARG A 61 -11.55 24.34 14.14
N PRO A 62 -11.20 25.42 13.42
CA PRO A 62 -12.19 26.14 12.62
C PRO A 62 -12.83 25.21 11.59
N PRO A 63 -14.11 25.43 11.23
CA PRO A 63 -14.76 24.69 10.18
C PRO A 63 -13.98 24.73 8.87
N ARG A 64 -13.98 23.60 8.15
CA ARG A 64 -13.35 23.50 6.82
C ARG A 64 -14.09 24.39 5.82
N ASP A 65 -13.35 25.03 4.91
CA ASP A 65 -13.95 25.81 3.83
C ASP A 65 -14.85 24.90 2.97
N PRO A 66 -16.15 25.23 2.79
CA PRO A 66 -17.07 24.47 1.95
C PRO A 66 -16.64 24.34 0.48
N ARG A 67 -15.78 25.26 0.01
CA ARG A 67 -15.25 25.25 -1.34
C ARG A 67 -14.09 24.27 -1.53
N GLU A 68 -13.52 23.78 -0.44
CA GLU A 68 -12.43 22.82 -0.47
C GLU A 68 -12.96 21.42 -0.80
N GLY A 69 -12.55 20.85 -1.93
CA GLY A 69 -12.97 19.52 -2.37
C GLY A 69 -12.62 18.41 -1.36
N ALA A 70 -13.28 17.26 -1.45
CA ALA A 70 -13.03 16.10 -0.59
C ALA A 70 -11.57 15.61 -0.68
N ILE A 71 -10.94 15.77 -1.85
CA ILE A 71 -9.55 15.41 -2.12
C ILE A 71 -8.72 16.68 -2.25
N THR A 72 -7.84 16.92 -1.29
CA THR A 72 -6.95 18.09 -1.28
C THR A 72 -5.74 17.87 -2.19
N LYS A 73 -5.07 18.98 -2.57
CA LYS A 73 -3.80 18.93 -3.31
C LYS A 73 -2.74 18.11 -2.57
N GLU A 74 -2.74 18.17 -1.23
CA GLU A 74 -1.84 17.36 -0.41
C GLU A 74 -2.13 15.87 -0.56
N THR A 75 -3.41 15.47 -0.55
CA THR A 75 -3.84 14.08 -0.76
C THR A 75 -3.45 13.58 -2.15
N TRP A 76 -3.62 14.38 -3.19
CA TRP A 76 -3.18 14.06 -4.54
C TRP A 76 -1.66 13.84 -4.63
N MET A 77 -0.89 14.79 -4.09
CA MET A 77 0.58 14.69 -4.10
C MET A 77 1.07 13.48 -3.29
N PHE A 78 0.41 13.18 -2.17
CA PHE A 78 0.69 11.97 -1.40
C PHE A 78 0.42 10.71 -2.23
N SER A 79 -0.76 10.64 -2.84
CA SER A 79 -1.19 9.46 -3.61
C SER A 79 -0.30 9.21 -4.84
N ILE A 80 0.14 10.26 -5.52
CA ILE A 80 1.07 10.13 -6.65
C ILE A 80 2.43 9.60 -6.18
N VAL A 81 3.00 10.12 -5.08
CA VAL A 81 4.29 9.66 -4.58
C VAL A 81 4.23 8.21 -4.12
N VAL A 82 3.18 7.83 -3.38
CA VAL A 82 2.95 6.44 -2.98
C VAL A 82 2.78 5.56 -4.21
N GLY A 83 1.90 5.95 -5.14
CA GLY A 83 1.63 5.20 -6.37
C GLY A 83 2.88 4.96 -7.21
N LEU A 84 3.72 5.99 -7.39
CA LEU A 84 5.00 5.87 -8.10
C LEU A 84 5.96 4.90 -7.36
N THR A 85 6.04 4.98 -6.04
CA THR A 85 6.88 4.07 -5.26
C THR A 85 6.42 2.63 -5.39
N MET A 86 5.11 2.39 -5.29
CA MET A 86 4.51 1.06 -5.47
C MET A 86 4.74 0.53 -6.89
N MET A 87 4.52 1.36 -7.91
CA MET A 87 4.73 1.01 -9.31
C MET A 87 6.19 0.60 -9.55
N ILE A 88 7.16 1.44 -9.15
CA ILE A 88 8.58 1.15 -9.34
C ILE A 88 8.99 -0.14 -8.62
N GLY A 89 8.58 -0.32 -7.37
CA GLY A 89 8.92 -1.52 -6.61
C GLY A 89 8.27 -2.79 -7.18
N THR A 90 6.98 -2.72 -7.54
CA THR A 90 6.25 -3.88 -8.08
C THR A 90 6.75 -4.28 -9.47
N VAL A 91 6.88 -3.31 -10.40
CA VAL A 91 7.38 -3.58 -11.75
C VAL A 91 8.85 -4.00 -11.70
N GLY A 92 9.65 -3.39 -10.83
CA GLY A 92 11.06 -3.73 -10.65
C GLY A 92 11.27 -5.16 -10.18
N ILE A 93 10.56 -5.59 -9.14
CA ILE A 93 10.67 -6.96 -8.62
C ILE A 93 10.09 -7.99 -9.61
N PHE A 94 9.02 -7.63 -10.31
CA PHE A 94 8.43 -8.45 -11.37
C PHE A 94 9.42 -8.68 -12.51
N TRP A 95 9.99 -7.61 -13.05
CA TRP A 95 10.94 -7.68 -14.16
C TRP A 95 12.20 -8.45 -13.78
N ALA A 96 12.77 -8.21 -12.61
CA ALA A 96 13.97 -8.88 -12.15
C ALA A 96 13.81 -10.39 -11.98
N ASN A 97 12.58 -10.90 -11.89
CA ASN A 97 12.31 -12.33 -11.64
C ASN A 97 11.59 -13.04 -12.80
N LEU A 98 11.42 -12.38 -13.95
CA LEU A 98 10.74 -12.97 -15.12
C LEU A 98 11.46 -14.21 -15.64
N ASP A 99 12.78 -14.23 -15.61
CA ASP A 99 13.60 -15.37 -16.06
C ASP A 99 13.40 -16.63 -15.21
N ALA A 100 12.97 -16.47 -13.95
CA ALA A 100 12.64 -17.58 -13.06
C ALA A 100 11.26 -18.19 -13.33
N GLY A 101 10.47 -17.58 -14.18
CA GLY A 101 9.15 -18.02 -14.61
C GLY A 101 8.05 -17.01 -14.32
N LEU A 102 7.06 -16.94 -15.25
CA LEU A 102 6.00 -15.93 -15.21
C LEU A 102 5.13 -16.01 -13.95
N ASN A 103 4.71 -17.21 -13.54
CA ASN A 103 3.86 -17.37 -12.35
C ASN A 103 4.63 -17.05 -11.07
N TYR A 104 5.91 -17.33 -11.03
CA TYR A 104 6.77 -16.97 -9.91
C TYR A 104 6.91 -15.44 -9.80
N ALA A 105 7.25 -14.78 -10.91
CA ALA A 105 7.36 -13.32 -10.95
C ALA A 105 6.04 -12.63 -10.57
N ARG A 106 4.89 -13.13 -11.07
CA ARG A 106 3.54 -12.64 -10.71
C ARG A 106 3.26 -12.82 -9.22
N THR A 107 3.55 -13.99 -8.66
CA THR A 107 3.34 -14.25 -7.23
C THR A 107 4.15 -13.30 -6.37
N LEU A 108 5.40 -13.06 -6.76
CA LEU A 108 6.29 -12.14 -6.05
C LEU A 108 5.81 -10.68 -6.17
N ALA A 109 5.38 -10.26 -7.37
CA ALA A 109 4.80 -8.93 -7.59
C ALA A 109 3.51 -8.73 -6.80
N PHE A 110 2.60 -9.72 -6.82
CA PHE A 110 1.36 -9.72 -6.06
C PHE A 110 1.62 -9.61 -4.55
N THR A 111 2.54 -10.41 -4.03
CA THR A 111 2.93 -10.35 -2.60
C THR A 111 3.55 -9.00 -2.25
N THR A 112 4.39 -8.46 -3.13
CA THR A 112 5.05 -7.15 -2.92
C THR A 112 4.03 -6.03 -2.86
N ILE A 113 3.04 -6.00 -3.76
CA ILE A 113 2.03 -4.94 -3.76
C ILE A 113 1.12 -5.02 -2.52
N VAL A 114 0.78 -6.23 -2.06
CA VAL A 114 0.07 -6.42 -0.78
C VAL A 114 0.90 -5.89 0.39
N MET A 115 2.22 -6.14 0.42
CA MET A 115 3.09 -5.58 1.47
C MET A 115 3.14 -4.04 1.39
N PHE A 116 3.21 -3.47 0.20
CA PHE A 116 3.10 -2.02 0.02
C PHE A 116 1.82 -1.45 0.62
N GLN A 117 0.67 -2.08 0.36
CA GLN A 117 -0.63 -1.68 0.91
C GLN A 117 -0.62 -1.72 2.43
N MET A 118 -0.11 -2.79 3.04
CA MET A 118 -0.01 -2.92 4.51
C MET A 118 0.84 -1.80 5.12
N PHE A 119 1.98 -1.47 4.53
CA PHE A 119 2.80 -0.36 5.00
C PHE A 119 2.20 1.02 4.70
N ASN A 120 1.51 1.17 3.57
CA ASN A 120 0.85 2.42 3.20
C ASN A 120 -0.29 2.81 4.14
N ILE A 121 -0.93 1.85 4.80
CA ILE A 121 -1.94 2.12 5.83
C ILE A 121 -1.36 3.04 6.93
N PHE A 122 -0.16 2.75 7.40
CA PHE A 122 0.51 3.56 8.42
C PHE A 122 0.84 4.97 7.90
N ASN A 123 1.27 5.08 6.65
CA ASN A 123 1.51 6.37 6.00
C ASN A 123 0.25 7.21 5.84
N ALA A 124 -0.85 6.58 5.45
CA ALA A 124 -2.14 7.25 5.25
C ALA A 124 -2.72 7.77 6.57
N ARG A 125 -2.47 7.05 7.67
CA ARG A 125 -2.92 7.39 9.02
C ARG A 125 -2.05 8.46 9.69
N ALA A 126 -0.72 8.39 9.53
CA ALA A 126 0.22 9.32 10.12
C ALA A 126 0.34 10.62 9.28
N VAL A 127 -0.43 11.65 9.66
CA VAL A 127 -0.39 12.94 8.95
C VAL A 127 0.96 13.65 9.15
N LYS A 128 1.56 13.58 10.35
CA LYS A 128 2.85 14.23 10.64
C LYS A 128 4.02 13.27 10.39
N SER A 129 4.35 12.42 11.32
CA SER A 129 5.42 11.43 11.17
C SER A 129 5.04 10.16 11.92
N ILE A 130 5.30 9.00 11.32
CA ILE A 130 5.09 7.70 11.95
C ILE A 130 5.94 7.57 13.21
N LEU A 131 7.16 8.08 13.18
CA LEU A 131 8.11 7.99 14.30
C LEU A 131 7.68 8.80 15.54
N LYS A 132 6.84 9.82 15.35
CA LYS A 132 6.37 10.70 16.44
C LYS A 132 5.02 10.28 17.00
N ASP A 133 4.28 9.43 16.31
CA ASP A 133 2.87 9.11 16.61
C ASP A 133 2.62 7.59 16.74
N THR A 134 3.61 6.85 17.19
CA THR A 134 3.56 5.37 17.34
C THR A 134 2.38 4.91 18.20
N HIS A 135 2.01 5.64 19.25
CA HIS A 135 0.85 5.32 20.06
C HIS A 135 -0.48 5.43 19.29
N ALA A 136 -0.60 6.43 18.42
CA ALA A 136 -1.80 6.59 17.60
C ALA A 136 -1.98 5.42 16.62
N ILE A 137 -0.89 4.85 16.11
CA ILE A 137 -0.90 3.76 15.13
C ILE A 137 -1.45 2.47 15.74
N LEU A 138 -1.15 2.16 16.99
CA LEU A 138 -1.52 0.92 17.67
C LEU A 138 -2.90 0.96 18.33
N ASN A 139 -3.53 2.12 18.42
CA ASN A 139 -4.80 2.29 19.15
C ASN A 139 -6.03 1.72 18.41
N ASN A 140 -5.94 1.42 17.12
CA ASN A 140 -7.04 0.83 16.36
C ASN A 140 -6.87 -0.69 16.25
N LYS A 141 -7.51 -1.42 17.17
CA LYS A 141 -7.48 -2.89 17.19
C LYS A 141 -8.10 -3.52 15.92
N ALA A 142 -9.15 -2.90 15.37
CA ALA A 142 -9.77 -3.37 14.13
C ALA A 142 -8.80 -3.28 12.96
N LEU A 143 -8.01 -2.22 12.88
CA LEU A 143 -6.99 -2.05 11.85
C LEU A 143 -5.87 -3.09 11.98
N LEU A 144 -5.39 -3.34 13.19
CA LEU A 144 -4.35 -4.35 13.42
C LEU A 144 -4.86 -5.75 13.06
N LEU A 145 -6.12 -6.05 13.39
CA LEU A 145 -6.74 -7.32 13.00
C LEU A 145 -6.92 -7.44 11.49
N ALA A 146 -7.30 -6.36 10.81
CA ALA A 146 -7.43 -6.32 9.36
C ALA A 146 -6.07 -6.54 8.66
N ILE A 147 -5.01 -5.87 9.12
CA ILE A 147 -3.65 -6.06 8.61
C ILE A 147 -3.19 -7.51 8.82
N PHE A 148 -3.34 -8.02 10.04
CA PHE A 148 -2.97 -9.40 10.35
C PHE A 148 -3.74 -10.40 9.48
N GLY A 149 -5.05 -10.23 9.35
CA GLY A 149 -5.91 -11.07 8.51
C GLY A 149 -5.49 -11.02 7.03
N SER A 150 -5.16 -9.84 6.49
CA SER A 150 -4.67 -9.69 5.13
C SER A 150 -3.34 -10.41 4.89
N VAL A 151 -2.41 -10.31 5.85
CA VAL A 151 -1.12 -11.01 5.75
C VAL A 151 -1.30 -12.52 5.85
N VAL A 152 -2.13 -13.00 6.78
CA VAL A 152 -2.45 -14.45 6.91
C VAL A 152 -3.10 -14.95 5.61
N LEU A 153 -4.06 -14.22 5.06
CA LEU A 153 -4.69 -14.57 3.80
C LEU A 153 -3.67 -14.66 2.65
N GLN A 154 -2.74 -13.71 2.57
CA GLN A 154 -1.68 -13.73 1.55
C GLN A 154 -0.78 -14.96 1.71
N VAL A 155 -0.40 -15.32 2.92
CA VAL A 155 0.38 -16.54 3.19
C VAL A 155 -0.40 -17.80 2.76
N LEU A 156 -1.69 -17.87 3.07
CA LEU A 156 -2.53 -18.99 2.66
C LEU A 156 -2.64 -19.11 1.14
N ILE A 157 -2.81 -18.00 0.42
CA ILE A 157 -2.91 -17.99 -1.05
C ILE A 157 -1.62 -18.46 -1.70
N VAL A 158 -0.48 -18.08 -1.14
CA VAL A 158 0.84 -18.42 -1.69
C VAL A 158 1.24 -19.85 -1.36
N HIS A 159 0.78 -20.43 -0.24
CA HIS A 159 1.28 -21.74 0.24
C HIS A 159 0.24 -22.86 0.22
N THR A 160 -1.05 -22.56 0.01
CA THR A 160 -2.10 -23.61 -0.03
C THR A 160 -2.36 -24.06 -1.46
N PRO A 161 -2.14 -25.34 -1.81
CA PRO A 161 -2.27 -25.84 -3.20
C PRO A 161 -3.63 -25.55 -3.85
N LEU A 162 -4.71 -25.63 -3.06
CA LEU A 162 -6.06 -25.31 -3.56
C LEU A 162 -6.17 -23.85 -4.00
N LEU A 163 -5.65 -22.91 -3.20
CA LEU A 163 -5.71 -21.49 -3.50
C LEU A 163 -4.72 -21.11 -4.62
N GLN A 164 -3.57 -21.75 -4.67
CA GLN A 164 -2.61 -21.56 -5.76
C GLN A 164 -3.24 -21.81 -7.14
N GLY A 165 -4.09 -22.84 -7.25
CA GLY A 165 -4.80 -23.14 -8.50
C GLY A 165 -5.76 -22.04 -8.94
N TYR A 166 -6.44 -21.38 -7.99
CA TYR A 166 -7.38 -20.29 -8.29
C TYR A 166 -6.69 -18.94 -8.56
N PHE A 167 -5.62 -18.67 -7.83
CA PHE A 167 -4.92 -17.39 -7.91
C PHE A 167 -3.68 -17.40 -8.80
N GLU A 168 -3.41 -18.53 -9.45
CA GLU A 168 -2.22 -18.76 -10.29
C GLU A 168 -0.92 -18.37 -9.57
N THR A 169 -0.83 -18.70 -8.29
CA THR A 169 0.33 -18.42 -7.44
C THR A 169 1.21 -19.66 -7.30
N VAL A 170 2.45 -19.45 -6.89
CA VAL A 170 3.40 -20.51 -6.54
C VAL A 170 3.98 -20.24 -5.15
N SER A 171 4.47 -21.29 -4.50
CA SER A 171 5.10 -21.14 -3.18
C SER A 171 6.35 -20.27 -3.27
N LEU A 172 6.46 -19.30 -2.38
CA LEU A 172 7.59 -18.42 -2.23
C LEU A 172 8.51 -18.89 -1.10
N SER A 173 9.82 -18.71 -1.29
CA SER A 173 10.80 -18.95 -0.25
C SER A 173 10.77 -17.85 0.83
N LEU A 174 11.41 -18.11 1.98
CA LEU A 174 11.55 -17.08 3.02
C LEU A 174 12.28 -15.84 2.50
N MET A 175 13.28 -16.02 1.61
CA MET A 175 14.01 -14.90 1.03
C MET A 175 13.14 -14.03 0.13
N ASP A 176 12.20 -14.64 -0.61
CA ASP A 176 11.22 -13.91 -1.43
C ASP A 176 10.28 -13.06 -0.57
N TRP A 177 9.85 -13.60 0.56
CA TRP A 177 9.07 -12.85 1.55
C TRP A 177 9.85 -11.68 2.12
N VAL A 178 11.12 -11.88 2.47
CA VAL A 178 12.01 -10.80 2.93
C VAL A 178 12.18 -9.73 1.86
N ALA A 179 12.34 -10.13 0.60
CA ALA A 179 12.44 -9.20 -0.53
C ALA A 179 11.14 -8.40 -0.71
N ALA A 180 9.98 -9.09 -0.73
CA ALA A 180 8.66 -8.44 -0.86
C ALA A 180 8.38 -7.45 0.29
N VAL A 181 8.67 -7.85 1.52
CA VAL A 181 8.53 -6.99 2.71
C VAL A 181 9.49 -5.81 2.64
N GLY A 182 10.75 -6.03 2.28
CA GLY A 182 11.77 -4.97 2.16
C GLY A 182 11.42 -3.94 1.10
N VAL A 183 11.00 -4.39 -0.08
CA VAL A 183 10.52 -3.51 -1.15
C VAL A 183 9.24 -2.79 -0.70
N GLY A 184 8.27 -3.49 -0.12
CA GLY A 184 7.04 -2.88 0.41
C GLY A 184 7.30 -1.81 1.48
N PHE A 185 8.27 -2.06 2.37
CA PHE A 185 8.66 -1.10 3.42
C PHE A 185 9.22 0.21 2.86
N SER A 186 9.78 0.21 1.65
CA SER A 186 10.33 1.42 1.01
C SER A 186 9.34 2.57 0.94
N VAL A 187 8.03 2.31 0.87
CA VAL A 187 6.99 3.36 0.87
C VAL A 187 6.98 4.17 2.16
N ILE A 188 7.29 3.57 3.31
CA ILE A 188 7.42 4.29 4.57
C ILE A 188 8.64 5.22 4.49
N VAL A 189 9.77 4.71 4.03
CA VAL A 189 11.02 5.48 3.93
C VAL A 189 10.83 6.69 3.01
N VAL A 190 10.25 6.50 1.82
CA VAL A 190 10.03 7.57 0.85
C VAL A 190 9.10 8.65 1.41
N ILE A 191 8.02 8.27 2.06
CA ILE A 191 7.07 9.23 2.63
C ILE A 191 7.65 9.97 3.83
N GLU A 192 8.39 9.31 4.71
CA GLU A 192 9.06 9.97 5.84
C GLU A 192 10.14 10.94 5.35
N LEU A 193 10.94 10.57 4.35
CA LEU A 193 11.91 11.48 3.74
C LEU A 193 11.23 12.72 3.12
N LYS A 194 10.11 12.52 2.39
CA LYS A 194 9.32 13.64 1.87
C LYS A 194 8.86 14.58 2.98
N LYS A 195 8.34 14.05 4.09
CA LYS A 195 7.87 14.85 5.23
C LYS A 195 9.02 15.67 5.85
N LEU A 196 10.19 15.07 6.03
CA LEU A 196 11.37 15.74 6.55
C LEU A 196 11.82 16.92 5.66
N LEU A 197 11.86 16.71 4.35
CA LEU A 197 12.22 17.75 3.37
C LEU A 197 11.21 18.91 3.34
N THR A 198 9.93 18.62 3.54
CA THR A 198 8.87 19.63 3.55
C THR A 198 8.93 20.49 4.82
N VAL A 199 9.21 19.89 5.97
CA VAL A 199 9.39 20.61 7.25
C VAL A 199 10.58 21.56 7.18
N GLN A 200 11.71 21.14 6.58
CA GLN A 200 12.89 22.00 6.43
C GLN A 200 12.64 23.24 5.54
N LYS A 201 11.76 23.13 4.53
CA LYS A 201 11.39 24.30 3.70
C LYS A 201 10.54 25.31 4.46
N SER A 202 9.70 24.86 5.39
CA SER A 202 8.85 25.74 6.22
C SER A 202 9.66 26.51 7.28
N PHE A 203 10.85 26.06 7.65
CA PHE A 203 11.75 26.78 8.57
C PHE A 203 12.70 27.76 7.87
N LYS A 204 12.79 27.73 6.53
CA LYS A 204 13.69 28.61 5.74
C LYS A 204 12.94 29.72 4.99
N ALA A 205 11.61 29.74 5.06
CA ALA A 205 10.72 30.78 4.51
C ALA A 205 10.09 31.61 5.63
#